data_7a9546ec0dc49f4b3f10186d60c80879
#
_entry.id   7a9546ec0dc49f4b3f10186d60c80879
#
_cell.length_a   1.000
_cell.length_b   1.000
_cell.length_c   1.000
_cell.angle_alpha   90.00
_cell.angle_beta   90.00
_cell.angle_gamma   90.00
#
_symmetry.space_group_name_H-M   'P 1'
#
loop_
_entity.id
_entity.type
_entity.pdbx_description
1 polymer ?
#
loop_
_entity_poly.entity_id
_entity_poly.type
_entity_poly.pdbx_seq_one_letter_code
_entity_poly.pdbx_strand_id
1 'polypeptide(L)'
;MRFAITLTQPQRRRLNLPLKKGTRFYPVPGYGVFYQVLTRMDSEAFARLLTGWLQARAGRWPAALALDGKMIRDHIGLLTLAQHEDGAPQALAVFDQKENTPRCEQTAAAALLEKLPALDGKIVTADPLHCQRKTARVIVEKGGDYLFQIKGNQPKLLEQAHTYDALKDTPFLNTQKAVTDG
;
A
#
# COMPACT_ATOMS: atom_id res chain seq x y z
N MET A 1 -5.40 13.47 14.46
CA MET A 1 -5.44 14.61 15.42
C MET A 1 -4.48 14.46 16.60
N ARG A 2 -4.32 13.26 17.22
CA ARG A 2 -3.37 13.07 18.36
C ARG A 2 -1.97 13.58 18.07
N PHE A 3 -1.40 13.28 16.92
CA PHE A 3 -0.06 13.75 16.51
C PHE A 3 0.04 15.29 16.47
N ALA A 4 -0.96 15.99 15.91
CA ALA A 4 -0.91 17.43 15.79
C ALA A 4 -0.85 18.16 17.16
N ILE A 5 -1.43 17.57 18.19
CA ILE A 5 -1.42 18.11 19.56
C ILE A 5 -0.02 18.02 20.19
N THR A 6 0.79 17.01 19.83
CA THR A 6 2.14 16.82 20.36
C THR A 6 3.18 17.76 19.76
N LEU A 7 2.86 18.47 18.66
CA LEU A 7 3.76 19.41 18.03
C LEU A 7 4.12 20.57 18.96
N THR A 8 5.40 20.86 19.07
CA THR A 8 5.93 22.03 19.80
C THR A 8 5.62 23.34 19.07
N GLN A 9 5.67 24.48 19.75
CA GLN A 9 5.43 25.80 19.15
C GLN A 9 6.38 26.12 17.96
N PRO A 10 7.70 25.80 18.03
CA PRO A 10 8.58 25.94 16.88
C PRO A 10 8.17 25.09 15.66
N GLN A 11 7.75 23.83 15.91
CA GLN A 11 7.26 22.95 14.84
C GLN A 11 5.98 23.50 14.19
N ARG A 12 5.03 23.99 15.00
CA ARG A 12 3.79 24.63 14.52
C ARG A 12 4.08 25.85 13.66
N ARG A 13 5.05 26.68 14.09
CA ARG A 13 5.52 27.83 13.30
C ARG A 13 6.12 27.40 11.96
N ARG A 14 6.96 26.35 11.94
CA ARG A 14 7.55 25.80 10.71
C ARG A 14 6.49 25.25 9.74
N LEU A 15 5.35 24.78 10.25
CA LEU A 15 4.20 24.32 9.48
C LEU A 15 3.28 25.50 9.04
N ASN A 16 3.68 26.74 9.28
CA ASN A 16 2.89 27.94 8.94
C ASN A 16 1.48 27.93 9.53
N LEU A 17 1.30 27.34 10.72
CA LEU A 17 0.01 27.44 11.40
C LEU A 17 -0.28 28.91 11.76
N PRO A 18 -1.56 29.32 11.69
CA PRO A 18 -1.90 30.71 11.98
C PRO A 18 -1.63 31.06 13.44
N LEU A 19 -1.06 32.23 13.67
CA LEU A 19 -0.85 32.76 15.01
C LEU A 19 -2.19 33.18 15.62
N LYS A 20 -2.44 32.81 16.87
CA LYS A 20 -3.63 33.31 17.59
C LYS A 20 -3.50 34.81 17.82
N LYS A 21 -4.47 35.58 17.34
CA LYS A 21 -4.50 37.05 17.44
C LYS A 21 -4.22 37.52 18.88
N GLY A 22 -3.31 38.47 19.04
CA GLY A 22 -2.93 39.02 20.34
C GLY A 22 -2.02 38.12 21.19
N THR A 23 -1.47 37.05 20.66
CA THR A 23 -0.60 36.11 21.40
C THR A 23 0.61 35.72 20.55
N ARG A 24 1.58 35.01 21.17
CA ARG A 24 2.69 34.31 20.47
C ARG A 24 2.44 32.80 20.33
N PHE A 25 1.17 32.39 20.37
CA PHE A 25 0.78 30.99 20.41
C PHE A 25 0.23 30.55 19.04
N TYR A 26 0.74 29.42 18.53
CA TYR A 26 0.26 28.75 17.32
C TYR A 26 -0.68 27.63 17.74
N PRO A 27 -2.00 27.79 17.67
CA PRO A 27 -2.96 26.74 18.01
C PRO A 27 -2.93 25.64 16.95
N VAL A 28 -3.22 24.43 17.39
CA VAL A 28 -3.52 23.33 16.46
C VAL A 28 -4.98 23.48 16.01
N PRO A 29 -5.27 23.30 14.71
CA PRO A 29 -6.64 23.30 14.23
C PRO A 29 -7.50 22.27 14.98
N GLY A 30 -8.73 22.63 15.30
CA GLY A 30 -9.68 21.71 15.92
C GLY A 30 -10.15 20.61 14.95
N TYR A 31 -10.81 19.58 15.48
CA TYR A 31 -11.34 18.44 14.71
C TYR A 31 -12.16 18.89 13.50
N GLY A 32 -13.04 19.89 13.65
CA GLY A 32 -13.88 20.37 12.57
C GLY A 32 -13.11 20.91 11.36
N VAL A 33 -11.97 21.56 11.60
CA VAL A 33 -11.11 22.05 10.51
C VAL A 33 -10.46 20.88 9.77
N PHE A 34 -9.91 19.91 10.50
CA PHE A 34 -9.36 18.69 9.88
C PHE A 34 -10.43 17.95 9.07
N TYR A 35 -11.63 17.80 9.63
CA TYR A 35 -12.75 17.16 8.95
C TYR A 35 -13.10 17.88 7.64
N GLN A 36 -13.27 19.21 7.69
CA GLN A 36 -13.59 20.00 6.49
C GLN A 36 -12.49 19.93 5.41
N VAL A 37 -11.23 19.97 5.79
CA VAL A 37 -10.12 19.85 4.83
C VAL A 37 -10.14 18.47 4.18
N LEU A 38 -10.18 17.40 4.99
CA LEU A 38 -10.10 16.04 4.50
C LEU A 38 -11.31 15.65 3.63
N THR A 39 -12.51 16.17 3.94
CA THR A 39 -13.72 15.87 3.16
C THR A 39 -13.84 16.67 1.87
N ARG A 40 -13.12 17.79 1.74
CA ARG A 40 -13.13 18.64 0.55
C ARG A 40 -11.90 18.45 -0.35
N MET A 41 -10.92 17.74 0.15
CA MET A 41 -9.68 17.50 -0.58
C MET A 41 -9.90 16.47 -1.69
N ASP A 42 -9.35 16.74 -2.86
CA ASP A 42 -9.23 15.73 -3.91
C ASP A 42 -8.31 14.59 -3.41
N SER A 43 -8.92 13.47 -3.09
CA SER A 43 -8.23 12.31 -2.51
C SER A 43 -7.22 11.68 -3.47
N GLU A 44 -7.50 11.70 -4.78
CA GLU A 44 -6.57 11.19 -5.80
C GLU A 44 -5.36 12.11 -5.96
N ALA A 45 -5.58 13.43 -6.04
CA ALA A 45 -4.50 14.40 -6.10
C ALA A 45 -3.62 14.31 -4.86
N PHE A 46 -4.22 14.17 -3.67
CA PHE A 46 -3.49 13.98 -2.42
C PHE A 46 -2.66 12.69 -2.42
N ALA A 47 -3.24 11.56 -2.83
CA ALA A 47 -2.54 10.28 -2.91
C ALA A 47 -1.34 10.35 -3.86
N ARG A 48 -1.48 11.02 -5.02
CA ARG A 48 -0.38 11.24 -5.97
C ARG A 48 0.75 12.09 -5.36
N LEU A 49 0.40 13.21 -4.72
CA LEU A 49 1.38 14.10 -4.07
C LEU A 49 2.11 13.38 -2.93
N LEU A 50 1.37 12.66 -2.11
CA LEU A 50 1.94 11.90 -0.99
C LEU A 50 2.84 10.77 -1.48
N THR A 51 2.45 10.04 -2.52
CA THR A 51 3.28 9.02 -3.16
C THR A 51 4.59 9.62 -3.68
N GLY A 52 4.53 10.73 -4.42
CA GLY A 52 5.73 11.42 -4.91
C GLY A 52 6.66 11.88 -3.78
N TRP A 53 6.09 12.39 -2.69
CA TRP A 53 6.86 12.79 -1.51
C TRP A 53 7.50 11.58 -0.79
N LEU A 54 6.77 10.48 -0.64
CA LEU A 54 7.28 9.24 -0.04
C LEU A 54 8.45 8.69 -0.86
N GLN A 55 8.28 8.61 -2.18
CA GLN A 55 9.32 8.14 -3.11
C GLN A 55 10.58 9.00 -3.06
N ALA A 56 10.42 10.33 -3.02
CA ALA A 56 11.55 11.25 -2.92
C ALA A 56 12.33 11.10 -1.60
N ARG A 57 11.66 10.66 -0.52
CA ARG A 57 12.29 10.44 0.80
C ARG A 57 12.86 9.04 0.99
N ALA A 58 12.27 8.04 0.35
CA ALA A 58 12.63 6.64 0.55
C ALA A 58 14.08 6.36 0.10
N GLY A 59 14.66 7.19 -0.78
CA GLY A 59 15.97 6.93 -1.36
C GLY A 59 15.93 5.65 -2.18
N ARG A 60 16.46 4.56 -1.61
CA ARG A 60 16.41 3.24 -2.23
C ARG A 60 15.13 2.50 -1.83
N TRP A 61 14.41 2.00 -2.81
CA TRP A 61 13.24 1.15 -2.59
C TRP A 61 13.62 -0.16 -1.90
N PRO A 62 12.82 -0.64 -0.92
CA PRO A 62 13.07 -1.90 -0.23
C PRO A 62 12.97 -3.09 -1.19
N ALA A 63 13.62 -4.20 -0.84
CA ALA A 63 13.60 -5.41 -1.65
C ALA A 63 12.23 -6.11 -1.63
N ALA A 64 11.50 -6.00 -0.53
CA ALA A 64 10.19 -6.61 -0.37
C ALA A 64 9.11 -5.56 -0.08
N LEU A 65 8.03 -5.62 -0.83
CA LEU A 65 6.89 -4.70 -0.80
C LEU A 65 5.59 -5.48 -0.59
N ALA A 66 4.74 -5.00 0.29
CA ALA A 66 3.40 -5.55 0.54
C ALA A 66 2.35 -4.63 -0.09
N LEU A 67 1.48 -5.21 -0.92
CA LEU A 67 0.32 -4.54 -1.48
C LEU A 67 -0.91 -4.92 -0.65
N ASP A 68 -1.53 -3.94 -0.03
CA ASP A 68 -2.71 -4.14 0.84
C ASP A 68 -3.74 -3.04 0.61
N GLY A 69 -5.01 -3.43 0.56
CA GLY A 69 -6.14 -2.54 0.43
C GLY A 69 -6.95 -2.44 1.72
N LYS A 70 -7.41 -1.25 2.04
CA LYS A 70 -8.21 -1.02 3.24
C LYS A 70 -9.39 -0.11 2.96
N MET A 71 -10.57 -0.54 3.37
CA MET A 71 -11.76 0.30 3.31
C MET A 71 -11.82 1.25 4.51
N ILE A 72 -12.12 2.52 4.23
CA ILE A 72 -12.37 3.54 5.24
C ILE A 72 -13.87 3.86 5.22
N ARG A 73 -14.57 3.44 6.27
CA ARG A 73 -16.02 3.68 6.46
C ARG A 73 -16.89 3.33 5.25
N ASP A 74 -16.60 2.22 4.60
CA ASP A 74 -17.36 1.65 3.47
C ASP A 74 -17.53 2.58 2.24
N HIS A 75 -16.78 3.67 2.16
CA HIS A 75 -16.90 4.66 1.08
C HIS A 75 -15.61 4.87 0.29
N ILE A 76 -14.47 4.84 0.95
CA ILE A 76 -13.19 5.12 0.31
C ILE A 76 -12.26 3.93 0.53
N GLY A 77 -11.80 3.35 -0.57
CA GLY A 77 -10.73 2.38 -0.55
C GLY A 77 -9.37 3.06 -0.59
N LEU A 78 -8.48 2.66 0.29
CA LEU A 78 -7.08 3.05 0.29
C LEU A 78 -6.23 1.82 -0.03
N LEU A 79 -5.53 1.88 -1.15
CA LEU A 79 -4.54 0.88 -1.50
C LEU A 79 -3.16 1.40 -1.13
N THR A 80 -2.40 0.59 -0.44
CA THR A 80 -1.06 0.93 0.02
C THR A 80 -0.05 -0.08 -0.49
N LEU A 81 1.07 0.40 -1.02
CA LEU A 81 2.27 -0.39 -1.21
C LEU A 81 3.25 0.00 -0.10
N ALA A 82 3.53 -0.91 0.81
CA ALA A 82 4.36 -0.68 1.99
C ALA A 82 5.58 -1.59 2.00
N GLN A 83 6.67 -1.18 2.63
CA GLN A 83 7.81 -2.07 2.87
C GLN A 83 7.49 -3.09 3.95
N HIS A 84 8.05 -4.31 3.84
CA HIS A 84 7.83 -5.39 4.81
C HIS A 84 8.47 -5.13 6.17
N GLU A 85 9.58 -4.43 6.19
CA GLU A 85 10.43 -4.30 7.38
C GLU A 85 9.74 -3.55 8.52
N ASP A 86 9.10 -2.41 8.23
CA ASP A 86 8.47 -1.55 9.23
C ASP A 86 7.04 -1.10 8.86
N GLY A 87 6.52 -1.58 7.72
CA GLY A 87 5.22 -1.18 7.21
C GLY A 87 5.15 0.26 6.66
N ALA A 88 6.29 0.91 6.47
CA ALA A 88 6.30 2.27 5.94
C ALA A 88 5.74 2.32 4.51
N PRO A 89 4.76 3.18 4.22
CA PRO A 89 4.18 3.28 2.91
C PRO A 89 5.18 3.87 1.90
N GLN A 90 5.23 3.28 0.72
CA GLN A 90 6.05 3.71 -0.41
C GLN A 90 5.21 4.35 -1.52
N ALA A 91 3.97 3.87 -1.69
CA ALA A 91 3.02 4.40 -2.64
C ALA A 91 1.58 4.19 -2.15
N LEU A 92 0.69 5.07 -2.58
CA LEU A 92 -0.72 5.07 -2.19
C LEU A 92 -1.60 5.32 -3.42
N ALA A 93 -2.74 4.65 -3.46
CA ALA A 93 -3.83 4.99 -4.36
C ALA A 93 -5.15 5.02 -3.59
N VAL A 94 -6.07 5.84 -4.05
CA VAL A 94 -7.43 5.88 -3.54
C VAL A 94 -8.35 5.32 -4.62
N PHE A 95 -9.33 4.54 -4.24
CA PHE A 95 -10.37 4.06 -5.13
C PHE A 95 -11.74 4.25 -4.50
N ASP A 96 -12.73 4.55 -5.34
CA ASP A 96 -14.11 4.74 -4.91
C ASP A 96 -14.86 3.42 -5.06
N GLN A 97 -15.53 2.99 -4.01
CA GLN A 97 -16.32 1.75 -4.03
C GLN A 97 -17.79 2.05 -4.31
N LYS A 98 -18.06 2.72 -5.43
CA LYS A 98 -19.45 3.04 -5.83
C LYS A 98 -20.34 1.81 -6.03
N GLU A 99 -19.75 0.64 -6.22
CA GLU A 99 -20.45 -0.62 -6.49
C GLU A 99 -19.79 -1.76 -5.74
N ASN A 100 -19.70 -1.79 -4.50
CA ASN A 100 -19.28 -2.93 -3.64
C ASN A 100 -18.60 -4.14 -4.38
N THR A 101 -17.79 -3.83 -5.40
CA THR A 101 -17.17 -4.83 -6.26
C THR A 101 -15.66 -4.89 -6.02
N PRO A 102 -15.11 -6.09 -5.79
CA PRO A 102 -13.66 -6.33 -5.68
C PRO A 102 -12.86 -5.79 -6.88
N ARG A 103 -13.52 -5.58 -8.02
CA ARG A 103 -12.89 -5.07 -9.26
C ARG A 103 -12.30 -3.67 -9.12
N CYS A 104 -12.88 -2.81 -8.28
CA CYS A 104 -12.34 -1.44 -8.09
C CYS A 104 -10.96 -1.48 -7.46
N GLU A 105 -10.76 -2.27 -6.41
CA GLU A 105 -9.47 -2.44 -5.75
C GLU A 105 -8.42 -3.10 -6.66
N GLN A 106 -8.80 -4.17 -7.38
CA GLN A 106 -7.93 -4.84 -8.34
C GLN A 106 -7.48 -3.91 -9.48
N THR A 107 -8.39 -3.05 -9.97
CA THR A 107 -8.07 -2.07 -11.00
C THR A 107 -7.14 -0.99 -10.47
N ALA A 108 -7.39 -0.51 -9.25
CA ALA A 108 -6.53 0.47 -8.58
C ALA A 108 -5.13 -0.09 -8.31
N ALA A 109 -5.03 -1.38 -7.95
CA ALA A 109 -3.75 -2.06 -7.73
C ALA A 109 -2.89 -2.08 -9.00
N ALA A 110 -3.46 -2.52 -10.12
CA ALA A 110 -2.74 -2.51 -11.39
C ALA A 110 -2.34 -1.09 -11.80
N ALA A 111 -3.24 -0.11 -11.68
CA ALA A 111 -2.97 1.29 -12.02
C ALA A 111 -1.91 1.94 -11.11
N LEU A 112 -1.87 1.56 -9.82
CA LEU A 112 -0.81 2.00 -8.91
C LEU A 112 0.54 1.43 -9.35
N LEU A 113 0.61 0.12 -9.58
CA LEU A 113 1.83 -0.56 -10.00
C LEU A 113 2.35 -0.04 -11.35
N GLU A 114 1.47 0.25 -12.31
CA GLU A 114 1.84 0.84 -13.60
C GLU A 114 2.59 2.18 -13.46
N LYS A 115 2.23 2.98 -12.44
CA LYS A 115 2.84 4.30 -12.18
C LYS A 115 4.15 4.23 -11.41
N LEU A 116 4.51 3.07 -10.88
CA LEU A 116 5.77 2.91 -10.13
C LEU A 116 6.98 2.96 -11.06
N PRO A 117 8.18 3.28 -10.53
CA PRO A 117 9.43 3.06 -11.24
C PRO A 117 9.65 1.56 -11.51
N ALA A 118 10.76 1.22 -12.15
CA ALA A 118 11.19 -0.16 -12.34
C ALA A 118 11.28 -0.90 -10.99
N LEU A 119 10.89 -2.18 -11.00
CA LEU A 119 10.86 -3.05 -9.81
C LEU A 119 11.98 -4.10 -9.82
N ASP A 120 13.07 -3.85 -10.55
CA ASP A 120 14.19 -4.79 -10.65
C ASP A 120 14.69 -5.22 -9.28
N GLY A 121 14.74 -6.54 -9.06
CA GLY A 121 15.15 -7.15 -7.81
C GLY A 121 14.22 -6.85 -6.63
N LYS A 122 12.96 -6.53 -6.88
CA LYS A 122 11.92 -6.35 -5.86
C LYS A 122 10.93 -7.49 -5.90
N ILE A 123 10.43 -7.86 -4.73
CA ILE A 123 9.34 -8.83 -4.58
C ILE A 123 8.10 -8.08 -4.07
N VAL A 124 6.99 -8.22 -4.77
CA VAL A 124 5.70 -7.68 -4.34
C VAL A 124 4.85 -8.82 -3.80
N THR A 125 4.48 -8.73 -2.53
CA THR A 125 3.52 -9.66 -1.91
C THR A 125 2.14 -9.06 -1.87
N ALA A 126 1.11 -9.88 -1.98
CA ALA A 126 -0.26 -9.43 -1.86
C ALA A 126 -1.19 -10.57 -1.39
N ASP A 127 -2.35 -10.18 -0.89
CA ASP A 127 -3.40 -11.08 -0.49
C ASP A 127 -4.07 -11.78 -1.71
N PRO A 128 -4.97 -12.76 -1.50
CA PRO A 128 -5.63 -13.49 -2.58
C PRO A 128 -6.49 -12.63 -3.50
N LEU A 129 -6.96 -11.46 -3.08
CA LEU A 129 -7.75 -10.56 -3.91
C LEU A 129 -6.91 -10.06 -5.10
N HIS A 130 -5.64 -9.79 -4.85
CA HIS A 130 -4.68 -9.29 -5.84
C HIS A 130 -3.99 -10.38 -6.66
N CYS A 131 -4.28 -11.67 -6.40
CA CYS A 131 -3.81 -12.80 -7.19
C CYS A 131 -4.49 -12.80 -8.59
N GLN A 132 -4.16 -11.82 -9.40
CA GLN A 132 -4.75 -11.60 -10.73
C GLN A 132 -3.65 -11.54 -11.79
N ARG A 133 -3.96 -12.10 -12.98
CA ARG A 133 -3.03 -12.07 -14.14
C ARG A 133 -2.55 -10.66 -14.47
N LYS A 134 -3.44 -9.65 -14.40
CA LYS A 134 -3.08 -8.27 -14.71
C LYS A 134 -2.06 -7.73 -13.71
N THR A 135 -2.28 -7.95 -12.42
CA THR A 135 -1.37 -7.51 -11.36
C THR A 135 0.02 -8.17 -11.50
N ALA A 136 0.04 -9.51 -11.68
CA ALA A 136 1.29 -10.24 -11.87
C ALA A 136 2.05 -9.76 -13.12
N ARG A 137 1.35 -9.56 -14.25
CA ARG A 137 1.95 -9.08 -15.49
C ARG A 137 2.63 -7.73 -15.30
N VAL A 138 1.96 -6.75 -14.68
CA VAL A 138 2.54 -5.41 -14.48
C VAL A 138 3.81 -5.49 -13.65
N ILE A 139 3.85 -6.33 -12.61
CA ILE A 139 5.04 -6.49 -11.77
C ILE A 139 6.20 -7.06 -12.60
N VAL A 140 5.95 -8.12 -13.36
CA VAL A 140 6.98 -8.77 -14.20
C VAL A 140 7.47 -7.84 -15.32
N GLU A 141 6.57 -7.12 -16.00
CA GLU A 141 6.93 -6.13 -17.04
C GLU A 141 7.80 -5.00 -16.50
N LYS A 142 7.74 -4.74 -15.18
CA LYS A 142 8.61 -3.77 -14.49
C LYS A 142 9.89 -4.38 -13.88
N GLY A 143 10.19 -5.64 -14.20
CA GLY A 143 11.39 -6.34 -13.75
C GLY A 143 11.31 -6.89 -12.33
N GLY A 144 10.14 -6.87 -11.69
CA GLY A 144 9.92 -7.39 -10.35
C GLY A 144 9.43 -8.83 -10.31
N ASP A 145 9.49 -9.42 -9.12
CA ASP A 145 8.90 -10.72 -8.79
C ASP A 145 7.66 -10.53 -7.91
N TYR A 146 6.83 -11.55 -7.82
CA TYR A 146 5.65 -11.52 -6.97
C TYR A 146 5.49 -12.81 -6.15
N LEU A 147 4.88 -12.66 -4.97
CA LEU A 147 4.46 -13.76 -4.13
C LEU A 147 3.02 -13.51 -3.65
N PHE A 148 2.05 -14.20 -4.26
CA PHE A 148 0.63 -14.02 -3.96
C PHE A 148 0.08 -15.23 -3.22
N GLN A 149 -0.76 -14.97 -2.23
CA GLN A 149 -1.53 -16.04 -1.60
C GLN A 149 -2.62 -16.52 -2.56
N ILE A 150 -2.82 -17.87 -2.61
CA ILE A 150 -3.90 -18.50 -3.36
C ILE A 150 -4.94 -19.01 -2.36
N LYS A 151 -6.21 -18.70 -2.60
CA LYS A 151 -7.34 -19.19 -1.81
C LYS A 151 -8.50 -19.60 -2.72
N GLY A 152 -9.63 -19.98 -2.13
CA GLY A 152 -10.83 -20.45 -2.82
C GLY A 152 -11.45 -19.46 -3.82
N ASN A 153 -11.04 -18.18 -3.83
CA ASN A 153 -11.41 -17.21 -4.87
C ASN A 153 -10.76 -17.52 -6.24
N GLN A 154 -9.74 -18.42 -6.28
CA GLN A 154 -9.07 -18.92 -7.47
C GLN A 154 -9.06 -20.46 -7.48
N PRO A 155 -10.24 -21.13 -7.58
CA PRO A 155 -10.35 -22.56 -7.32
C PRO A 155 -9.48 -23.43 -8.23
N LYS A 156 -9.41 -23.11 -9.52
CA LYS A 156 -8.58 -23.87 -10.48
C LYS A 156 -7.08 -23.73 -10.19
N LEU A 157 -6.64 -22.52 -9.81
CA LEU A 157 -5.24 -22.28 -9.47
C LEU A 157 -4.88 -22.95 -8.15
N LEU A 158 -5.81 -22.94 -7.19
CA LEU A 158 -5.64 -23.62 -5.90
C LEU A 158 -5.54 -25.15 -6.10
N GLU A 159 -6.39 -25.74 -6.93
CA GLU A 159 -6.33 -27.16 -7.29
C GLU A 159 -5.00 -27.53 -7.95
N GLN A 160 -4.53 -26.72 -8.89
CA GLN A 160 -3.22 -26.91 -9.51
C GLN A 160 -2.10 -26.84 -8.46
N ALA A 161 -2.14 -25.85 -7.54
CA ALA A 161 -1.14 -25.71 -6.49
C ALA A 161 -1.12 -26.96 -5.58
N HIS A 162 -2.28 -27.49 -5.19
CA HIS A 162 -2.36 -28.74 -4.43
C HIS A 162 -1.84 -29.94 -5.19
N THR A 163 -2.06 -30.00 -6.52
CA THR A 163 -1.50 -31.06 -7.36
C THR A 163 0.02 -31.01 -7.37
N TYR A 164 0.61 -29.82 -7.50
CA TYR A 164 2.06 -29.63 -7.42
C TYR A 164 2.63 -29.95 -6.04
N ASP A 165 1.94 -29.59 -4.97
CA ASP A 165 2.34 -29.90 -3.59
C ASP A 165 2.33 -31.40 -3.30
N ALA A 166 1.43 -32.14 -3.93
CA ALA A 166 1.35 -33.61 -3.86
C ALA A 166 2.49 -34.32 -4.64
N LEU A 167 3.17 -33.64 -5.55
CA LEU A 167 4.32 -34.17 -6.28
C LEU A 167 5.57 -34.02 -5.43
N LYS A 168 6.06 -35.13 -4.85
CA LYS A 168 7.22 -35.19 -3.93
C LYS A 168 8.55 -34.66 -4.48
N ASP A 169 8.63 -34.34 -5.76
CA ASP A 169 9.85 -33.93 -6.47
C ASP A 169 9.85 -32.45 -6.89
N THR A 170 9.03 -31.58 -6.27
CA THR A 170 9.08 -30.15 -6.60
C THR A 170 10.28 -29.49 -5.91
N PRO A 171 10.97 -28.55 -6.58
CA PRO A 171 12.13 -27.85 -6.02
C PRO A 171 11.84 -27.12 -4.69
N PHE A 172 10.57 -26.75 -4.45
CA PHE A 172 10.14 -26.10 -3.21
C PHE A 172 10.07 -27.02 -1.98
N LEU A 173 9.79 -28.30 -2.17
CA LEU A 173 9.76 -29.29 -1.07
C LEU A 173 11.18 -29.61 -0.56
N ASN A 174 12.19 -29.58 -1.42
CA ASN A 174 13.57 -29.83 -1.04
C ASN A 174 14.19 -28.68 -0.23
N THR A 175 13.71 -27.43 -0.42
CA THR A 175 14.20 -26.28 0.35
C THR A 175 13.67 -26.25 1.78
N GLN A 176 12.46 -26.75 2.05
CA GLN A 176 11.91 -26.83 3.40
C GLN A 176 12.56 -27.90 4.26
N LYS A 177 13.04 -29.01 3.68
CA LYS A 177 13.78 -30.04 4.42
C LYS A 177 15.17 -29.60 4.86
N ALA A 178 15.79 -28.66 4.14
CA ALA A 178 17.12 -28.17 4.49
C ALA A 178 17.11 -27.17 5.68
N VAL A 179 15.93 -26.62 6.04
CA VAL A 179 15.80 -25.66 7.15
C VAL A 179 15.39 -26.31 8.46
N THR A 180 14.91 -27.58 8.43
CA THR A 180 14.47 -28.30 9.63
C THR A 180 15.50 -29.27 10.24
N ASP A 181 16.61 -29.50 9.56
CA ASP A 181 17.68 -30.40 10.01
C ASP A 181 18.99 -29.68 10.40
N GLY A 182 18.90 -28.37 10.73
CA GLY A 182 20.02 -27.53 11.16
C GLY A 182 19.89 -27.01 12.59
#